data_2f1206c1f0c7fd6363c0e78dc3b204c7
#
_entry.id   2f1206c1f0c7fd6363c0e78dc3b204c7
#
_cell.length_a   1.000
_cell.length_b   1.000
_cell.length_c   1.000
_cell.angle_alpha   90.00
_cell.angle_beta   90.00
_cell.angle_gamma   90.00
#
_symmetry.space_group_name_H-M   'P 1'
#
loop_
_entity.id
_entity.type
_entity.pdbx_description
1 polymer ?
#
loop_
_entity_poly.entity_id
_entity_poly.type
_entity_poly.pdbx_seq_one_letter_code
_entity_poly.pdbx_strand_id
1 'polypeptide(L)'
;ALSSAASDVYKRQNLLSRIEELKRRKGAVILAHYYTLPEVQAVADFLGDSLALSIEAQKVEARTILFAGVHFMAETAKVLCPDKKVLIPVPEASCSLADGCEAEAFRRFRARYPGHTVVSYVNTSVEIKAQTDVCCTSSNALKVVESIPAEQPILFAPDRNLGAYVQKLTGRTNMVLWDGACHVHEEFSLEKLLALREEHPGAEVVAHPECRAYITAVADFVGSTAAILDYCGRSDAQEFIVVTEAGILAEMQRRYPRKRFIPAPPDDDTCGCNNCFYMKMVTLERIAACLENESPEVVIDEQVRRAAERSIRRMIEIG
;
A
#
# COMPACT_ATOMS: atom_id res chain seq x y z
N ALA A 1 -17.33 -18.60 28.39
CA ALA A 1 -16.69 -17.40 27.79
C ALA A 1 -15.18 -17.30 28.12
N LEU A 2 -14.77 -17.49 29.39
CA LEU A 2 -13.32 -17.48 29.77
C LEU A 2 -12.54 -18.66 29.19
N SER A 3 -13.16 -19.82 29.00
CA SER A 3 -12.57 -21.01 28.42
C SER A 3 -12.32 -20.88 26.91
N SER A 4 -13.19 -20.18 26.16
CA SER A 4 -13.00 -19.92 24.73
C SER A 4 -11.88 -18.91 24.49
N ALA A 5 -11.84 -17.81 25.23
CA ALA A 5 -10.80 -16.80 25.12
C ALA A 5 -9.39 -17.35 25.45
N ALA A 6 -9.26 -18.19 26.48
CA ALA A 6 -8.00 -18.85 26.80
C ALA A 6 -7.57 -19.84 25.71
N SER A 7 -8.52 -20.59 25.13
CA SER A 7 -8.26 -21.48 23.99
C SER A 7 -7.75 -20.71 22.75
N ASP A 8 -8.35 -19.55 22.46
CA ASP A 8 -7.98 -18.73 21.31
C ASP A 8 -6.60 -18.09 21.49
N VAL A 9 -6.28 -17.62 22.69
CA VAL A 9 -4.93 -17.13 23.03
C VAL A 9 -3.88 -18.23 22.87
N TYR A 10 -4.15 -19.43 23.37
CA TYR A 10 -3.24 -20.58 23.24
C TYR A 10 -3.03 -20.99 21.79
N LYS A 11 -4.09 -21.08 21.00
CA LYS A 11 -4.03 -21.38 19.55
C LYS A 11 -3.17 -20.33 18.81
N ARG A 12 -3.39 -19.05 19.14
CA ARG A 12 -2.63 -17.94 18.54
C ARG A 12 -1.14 -18.03 18.88
N GLN A 13 -0.77 -18.29 20.14
CA GLN A 13 0.63 -18.46 20.55
C GLN A 13 1.31 -19.64 19.85
N ASN A 14 0.62 -20.77 19.71
CA ASN A 14 1.12 -21.93 18.96
C ASN A 14 1.34 -21.59 17.49
N LEU A 15 0.46 -20.82 16.88
CA LEU A 15 0.56 -20.42 15.49
C LEU A 15 1.74 -19.46 15.25
N LEU A 16 1.95 -18.49 16.16
CA LEU A 16 3.09 -17.59 16.13
C LEU A 16 4.42 -18.37 16.23
N SER A 17 4.52 -19.31 17.18
CA SER A 17 5.69 -20.17 17.35
C SER A 17 5.96 -21.04 16.12
N ARG A 18 4.89 -21.56 15.49
CA ARG A 18 4.99 -22.37 14.26
C ARG A 18 5.48 -21.52 13.08
N ILE A 19 4.99 -20.29 12.92
CA ILE A 19 5.45 -19.37 11.87
C ILE A 19 6.95 -19.09 12.03
N GLU A 20 7.42 -18.79 13.22
CA GLU A 20 8.83 -18.52 13.50
C GLU A 20 9.71 -19.77 13.22
N GLU A 21 9.23 -20.97 13.56
CA GLU A 21 9.92 -22.22 13.22
C GLU A 21 9.98 -22.41 11.70
N LEU A 22 8.87 -22.20 10.99
CA LEU A 22 8.79 -22.32 9.54
C LEU A 22 9.71 -21.34 8.83
N LYS A 23 9.76 -20.09 9.26
CA LYS A 23 10.69 -19.07 8.74
C LYS A 23 12.14 -19.56 8.81
N ARG A 24 12.58 -20.01 9.98
CA ARG A 24 13.95 -20.55 10.18
C ARG A 24 14.21 -21.76 9.32
N ARG A 25 13.30 -22.75 9.31
CA ARG A 25 13.46 -24.02 8.59
C ARG A 25 13.50 -23.82 7.07
N LYS A 26 12.72 -22.85 6.55
CA LYS A 26 12.61 -22.55 5.11
C LYS A 26 13.57 -21.45 4.65
N GLY A 27 14.31 -20.82 5.55
CA GLY A 27 15.14 -19.65 5.23
C GLY A 27 14.30 -18.53 4.62
N ALA A 28 13.10 -18.32 5.17
CA ALA A 28 12.14 -17.35 4.66
C ALA A 28 12.08 -16.11 5.53
N VAL A 29 11.78 -14.97 4.89
CA VAL A 29 11.43 -13.70 5.54
C VAL A 29 10.02 -13.31 5.18
N ILE A 30 9.34 -12.62 6.10
CA ILE A 30 8.00 -12.08 5.90
C ILE A 30 8.11 -10.56 5.73
N LEU A 31 7.69 -10.07 4.57
CA LEU A 31 7.50 -8.65 4.30
C LEU A 31 6.01 -8.35 4.43
N ALA A 32 5.60 -7.45 5.33
CA ALA A 32 4.20 -7.13 5.55
C ALA A 32 3.91 -5.63 5.34
N HIS A 33 2.75 -5.34 4.77
CA HIS A 33 2.28 -3.97 4.63
C HIS A 33 1.60 -3.49 5.92
N TYR A 34 1.70 -2.19 6.23
CA TYR A 34 1.06 -1.54 7.38
C TYR A 34 -0.46 -1.76 7.47
N TYR A 35 -1.14 -2.08 6.36
CA TYR A 35 -2.58 -2.28 6.32
C TYR A 35 -3.03 -3.72 6.60
N THR A 36 -2.10 -4.65 6.86
CA THR A 36 -2.44 -6.00 7.29
C THR A 36 -2.96 -6.03 8.73
N LEU A 37 -3.50 -7.17 9.15
CA LEU A 37 -3.96 -7.36 10.53
C LEU A 37 -2.80 -7.16 11.52
N PRO A 38 -3.06 -6.61 12.73
CA PRO A 38 -2.01 -6.38 13.74
C PRO A 38 -1.19 -7.63 14.07
N GLU A 39 -1.83 -8.80 14.11
CA GLU A 39 -1.14 -10.09 14.33
C GLU A 39 -0.24 -10.50 13.16
N VAL A 40 -0.57 -10.11 11.95
CA VAL A 40 0.27 -10.32 10.76
C VAL A 40 1.47 -9.38 10.79
N GLN A 41 1.25 -8.12 11.17
CA GLN A 41 2.33 -7.16 11.38
C GLN A 41 3.34 -7.65 12.44
N ALA A 42 2.84 -8.33 13.49
CA ALA A 42 3.67 -8.81 14.59
C ALA A 42 4.64 -9.95 14.21
N VAL A 43 4.36 -10.73 13.16
CA VAL A 43 5.24 -11.82 12.66
C VAL A 43 6.14 -11.38 11.49
N ALA A 44 5.97 -10.16 11.01
CA ALA A 44 6.77 -9.62 9.92
C ALA A 44 8.22 -9.38 10.34
N ASP A 45 9.16 -9.72 9.47
CA ASP A 45 10.57 -9.34 9.62
C ASP A 45 10.77 -7.87 9.21
N PHE A 46 9.99 -7.42 8.22
CA PHE A 46 9.98 -6.03 7.76
C PHE A 46 8.53 -5.56 7.57
N LEU A 47 8.24 -4.40 8.12
CA LEU A 47 6.95 -3.74 8.04
C LEU A 47 7.12 -2.38 7.37
N GLY A 48 6.34 -2.12 6.32
CA GLY A 48 6.51 -0.90 5.55
C GLY A 48 5.34 -0.59 4.60
N ASP A 49 5.49 0.52 3.86
CA ASP A 49 4.67 0.82 2.69
C ASP A 49 5.23 0.13 1.43
N SER A 50 4.55 0.31 0.30
CA SER A 50 4.91 -0.36 -0.96
C SER A 50 6.33 -0.04 -1.44
N LEU A 51 6.80 1.22 -1.27
CA LEU A 51 8.15 1.60 -1.69
C LEU A 51 9.21 0.97 -0.79
N ALA A 52 9.05 1.10 0.53
CA ALA A 52 9.97 0.55 1.51
C ALA A 52 10.10 -0.98 1.35
N LEU A 53 8.98 -1.69 1.18
CA LEU A 53 8.99 -3.14 1.00
C LEU A 53 9.61 -3.56 -0.35
N SER A 54 9.43 -2.79 -1.41
CA SER A 54 10.08 -3.03 -2.72
C SER A 54 11.61 -2.90 -2.63
N ILE A 55 12.09 -1.91 -1.87
CA ILE A 55 13.52 -1.71 -1.62
C ILE A 55 14.06 -2.84 -0.73
N GLU A 56 13.32 -3.20 0.32
CA GLU A 56 13.75 -4.22 1.30
C GLU A 56 13.82 -5.61 0.67
N ALA A 57 12.88 -5.96 -0.22
CA ALA A 57 12.89 -7.23 -0.95
C ALA A 57 14.22 -7.51 -1.69
N GLN A 58 14.87 -6.45 -2.17
CA GLN A 58 16.16 -6.58 -2.87
C GLN A 58 17.34 -6.79 -1.91
N LYS A 59 17.26 -6.25 -0.68
CA LYS A 59 18.36 -6.28 0.31
C LYS A 59 18.42 -7.58 1.10
N VAL A 60 17.27 -8.22 1.34
CA VAL A 60 17.22 -9.44 2.15
C VAL A 60 18.02 -10.57 1.49
N GLU A 61 18.82 -11.29 2.27
CA GLU A 61 19.61 -12.43 1.79
C GLU A 61 18.79 -13.71 1.64
N ALA A 62 17.63 -13.77 2.28
CA ALA A 62 16.74 -14.92 2.24
C ALA A 62 16.37 -15.31 0.80
N ARG A 63 16.35 -16.60 0.51
CA ARG A 63 15.94 -17.13 -0.79
C ARG A 63 14.44 -17.16 -0.98
N THR A 64 13.69 -17.17 0.12
CA THR A 64 12.22 -17.18 0.12
C THR A 64 11.72 -15.92 0.79
N ILE A 65 10.87 -15.19 0.10
CA ILE A 65 10.13 -14.04 0.61
C ILE A 65 8.66 -14.42 0.65
N LEU A 66 8.04 -14.38 1.82
CA LEU A 66 6.58 -14.39 1.93
C LEU A 66 6.09 -12.95 1.99
N PHE A 67 5.26 -12.56 1.01
CA PHE A 67 4.72 -11.22 0.96
C PHE A 67 3.32 -11.20 1.60
N ALA A 68 3.22 -10.64 2.80
CA ALA A 68 1.95 -10.43 3.50
C ALA A 68 1.35 -9.08 3.10
N GLY A 69 0.57 -9.11 2.04
CA GLY A 69 -0.06 -7.97 1.40
C GLY A 69 -0.92 -8.41 0.22
N VAL A 70 -1.14 -7.51 -0.73
CA VAL A 70 -1.94 -7.77 -1.92
C VAL A 70 -1.08 -8.18 -3.12
N HIS A 71 -1.71 -8.79 -4.11
CA HIS A 71 -1.06 -9.51 -5.23
C HIS A 71 0.01 -8.65 -5.96
N PHE A 72 -0.34 -7.42 -6.36
CA PHE A 72 0.58 -6.55 -7.10
C PHE A 72 1.90 -6.24 -6.35
N MET A 73 1.89 -6.29 -5.01
CA MET A 73 3.09 -6.09 -4.19
C MET A 73 4.03 -7.29 -4.29
N ALA A 74 3.47 -8.50 -4.23
CA ALA A 74 4.23 -9.73 -4.42
C ALA A 74 4.77 -9.85 -5.85
N GLU A 75 4.00 -9.42 -6.87
CA GLU A 75 4.49 -9.29 -8.25
C GLU A 75 5.67 -8.33 -8.34
N THR A 76 5.57 -7.15 -7.70
CA THR A 76 6.66 -6.16 -7.68
C THR A 76 7.94 -6.76 -7.05
N ALA A 77 7.80 -7.48 -5.95
CA ALA A 77 8.92 -8.20 -5.32
C ALA A 77 9.51 -9.28 -6.25
N LYS A 78 8.66 -10.06 -6.95
CA LYS A 78 9.11 -11.09 -7.93
C LYS A 78 9.80 -10.48 -9.14
N VAL A 79 9.32 -9.33 -9.64
CA VAL A 79 9.98 -8.60 -10.73
C VAL A 79 11.40 -8.18 -10.34
N LEU A 80 11.58 -7.66 -9.14
CA LEU A 80 12.86 -7.16 -8.63
C LEU A 80 13.82 -8.28 -8.20
N CYS A 81 13.27 -9.42 -7.78
CA CYS A 81 14.02 -10.56 -7.23
C CYS A 81 13.64 -11.86 -7.97
N PRO A 82 13.92 -11.97 -9.28
CA PRO A 82 13.48 -13.11 -10.09
C PRO A 82 14.03 -14.46 -9.61
N ASP A 83 15.23 -14.45 -9.02
CA ASP A 83 15.91 -15.65 -8.53
C ASP A 83 15.40 -16.11 -7.14
N LYS A 84 14.59 -15.30 -6.47
CA LYS A 84 13.99 -15.63 -5.19
C LYS A 84 12.61 -16.26 -5.37
N LYS A 85 12.28 -17.18 -4.47
CA LYS A 85 10.92 -17.67 -4.33
C LYS A 85 10.09 -16.61 -3.63
N VAL A 86 9.09 -16.04 -4.30
CA VAL A 86 8.16 -15.08 -3.72
C VAL A 86 6.82 -15.76 -3.52
N LEU A 87 6.43 -15.92 -2.26
CA LEU A 87 5.18 -16.54 -1.84
C LEU A 87 4.14 -15.47 -1.52
N ILE A 88 2.89 -15.77 -1.85
CA ILE A 88 1.74 -14.93 -1.50
C ILE A 88 0.67 -15.80 -0.82
N PRO A 89 0.34 -15.57 0.46
CA PRO A 89 -0.61 -16.42 1.20
C PRO A 89 -2.02 -16.43 0.60
N VAL A 90 -2.40 -15.37 -0.10
CA VAL A 90 -3.73 -15.18 -0.68
C VAL A 90 -3.59 -14.57 -2.07
N PRO A 91 -3.48 -15.38 -3.13
CA PRO A 91 -3.37 -14.85 -4.50
C PRO A 91 -4.55 -13.98 -4.94
N GLU A 92 -5.73 -14.22 -4.38
CA GLU A 92 -6.97 -13.47 -4.65
C GLU A 92 -7.03 -12.11 -3.92
N ALA A 93 -6.11 -11.85 -2.99
CA ALA A 93 -6.01 -10.55 -2.35
C ALA A 93 -5.51 -9.51 -3.36
N SER A 94 -6.45 -8.83 -4.00
CA SER A 94 -6.22 -7.84 -5.04
C SER A 94 -6.21 -6.40 -4.48
N CYS A 95 -6.48 -5.44 -5.34
CA CYS A 95 -6.60 -4.02 -5.01
C CYS A 95 -7.62 -3.40 -5.96
N SER A 96 -8.56 -2.59 -5.43
CA SER A 96 -9.58 -1.95 -6.27
C SER A 96 -8.99 -1.06 -7.37
N LEU A 97 -7.82 -0.48 -7.16
CA LEU A 97 -7.10 0.27 -8.18
C LEU A 97 -6.57 -0.64 -9.29
N ALA A 98 -5.98 -1.79 -8.92
CA ALA A 98 -5.49 -2.77 -9.88
C ALA A 98 -6.65 -3.40 -10.67
N ASP A 99 -7.73 -3.77 -9.99
CA ASP A 99 -8.94 -4.35 -10.61
C ASP A 99 -9.63 -3.35 -11.55
N GLY A 100 -9.65 -2.06 -11.17
CA GLY A 100 -10.24 -0.98 -11.97
C GLY A 100 -9.38 -0.51 -13.16
N CYS A 101 -8.16 -1.05 -13.32
CA CYS A 101 -7.24 -0.70 -14.39
C CYS A 101 -6.76 -1.97 -15.12
N GLU A 102 -7.64 -2.54 -15.93
CA GLU A 102 -7.36 -3.76 -16.70
C GLU A 102 -6.37 -3.47 -17.83
N ALA A 103 -5.41 -4.38 -18.06
CA ALA A 103 -4.26 -4.17 -18.96
C ALA A 103 -4.65 -3.83 -20.40
N GLU A 104 -5.69 -4.46 -20.95
CA GLU A 104 -6.15 -4.19 -22.31
C GLU A 104 -6.90 -2.84 -22.41
N ALA A 105 -7.71 -2.51 -21.39
CA ALA A 105 -8.37 -1.21 -21.31
C ALA A 105 -7.33 -0.08 -21.18
N PHE A 106 -6.29 -0.30 -20.39
CA PHE A 106 -5.18 0.63 -20.24
C PHE A 106 -4.40 0.82 -21.54
N ARG A 107 -4.12 -0.26 -22.28
CA ARG A 107 -3.47 -0.19 -23.59
C ARG A 107 -4.27 0.66 -24.57
N ARG A 108 -5.61 0.49 -24.64
CA ARG A 108 -6.49 1.32 -25.47
C ARG A 108 -6.51 2.78 -25.03
N PHE A 109 -6.51 3.01 -23.72
CA PHE A 109 -6.45 4.38 -23.17
C PHE A 109 -5.14 5.08 -23.55
N ARG A 110 -4.00 4.42 -23.33
CA ARG A 110 -2.67 4.92 -23.68
C ARG A 110 -2.56 5.26 -25.18
N ALA A 111 -3.15 4.44 -26.05
CA ALA A 111 -3.13 4.67 -27.50
C ALA A 111 -3.81 5.97 -27.92
N ARG A 112 -4.69 6.54 -27.11
CA ARG A 112 -5.34 7.85 -27.38
C ARG A 112 -4.44 9.04 -27.04
N TYR A 113 -3.35 8.81 -26.35
CA TYR A 113 -2.43 9.85 -25.88
C TYR A 113 -0.98 9.56 -26.31
N PRO A 114 -0.73 9.52 -27.63
CA PRO A 114 0.62 9.27 -28.14
C PRO A 114 1.57 10.38 -27.66
N GLY A 115 2.80 10.01 -27.33
CA GLY A 115 3.82 10.95 -26.88
C GLY A 115 3.75 11.35 -25.39
N HIS A 116 2.73 10.88 -24.64
CA HIS A 116 2.71 11.07 -23.18
C HIS A 116 3.68 10.13 -22.49
N THR A 117 4.39 10.63 -21.49
CA THR A 117 5.13 9.75 -20.55
C THR A 117 4.13 9.08 -19.63
N VAL A 118 4.17 7.76 -19.57
CA VAL A 118 3.27 6.96 -18.73
C VAL A 118 3.87 6.82 -17.35
N VAL A 119 3.18 7.40 -16.36
CA VAL A 119 3.46 7.24 -14.94
C VAL A 119 2.39 6.36 -14.32
N SER A 120 2.76 5.23 -13.75
CA SER A 120 1.79 4.35 -13.08
C SER A 120 2.13 4.19 -11.61
N TYR A 121 1.14 4.45 -10.77
CA TYR A 121 1.18 4.05 -9.37
C TYR A 121 1.31 2.53 -9.29
N VAL A 122 2.13 2.02 -8.38
CA VAL A 122 2.46 0.57 -8.28
C VAL A 122 1.24 -0.32 -8.01
N ASN A 123 0.11 0.26 -7.60
CA ASN A 123 -1.16 -0.42 -7.36
C ASN A 123 -1.83 -0.84 -8.68
N THR A 124 -1.10 -1.54 -9.51
CA THR A 124 -1.47 -2.06 -10.83
C THR A 124 -0.88 -3.44 -11.02
N SER A 125 -1.39 -4.21 -12.00
CA SER A 125 -0.81 -5.50 -12.35
C SER A 125 0.58 -5.34 -13.00
N VAL A 126 1.33 -6.44 -13.09
CA VAL A 126 2.64 -6.46 -13.74
C VAL A 126 2.54 -6.12 -15.24
N GLU A 127 1.43 -6.45 -15.90
CA GLU A 127 1.16 -6.12 -17.31
C GLU A 127 1.00 -4.61 -17.54
N ILE A 128 0.45 -3.87 -16.58
CA ILE A 128 0.40 -2.40 -16.61
C ILE A 128 1.80 -1.84 -16.43
N LYS A 129 2.55 -2.37 -15.45
CA LYS A 129 3.94 -1.95 -15.19
C LYS A 129 4.84 -2.17 -16.42
N ALA A 130 4.58 -3.24 -17.18
CA ALA A 130 5.26 -3.51 -18.45
C ALA A 130 4.97 -2.49 -19.57
N GLN A 131 3.85 -1.76 -19.45
CA GLN A 131 3.43 -0.70 -20.38
C GLN A 131 3.77 0.71 -19.86
N THR A 132 4.45 0.81 -18.75
CA THR A 132 4.73 2.06 -18.00
C THR A 132 6.16 2.51 -18.21
N ASP A 133 6.39 3.82 -18.35
CA ASP A 133 7.73 4.41 -18.49
C ASP A 133 8.41 4.55 -17.11
N VAL A 134 7.65 4.92 -16.08
CA VAL A 134 8.12 5.00 -14.69
C VAL A 134 6.99 4.72 -13.73
N CYS A 135 7.21 3.82 -12.79
CA CYS A 135 6.28 3.61 -11.67
C CYS A 135 6.47 4.70 -10.60
N CYS A 136 5.47 4.84 -9.74
CA CYS A 136 5.58 5.63 -8.52
C CYS A 136 4.84 4.96 -7.36
N THR A 137 5.07 5.45 -6.15
CA THR A 137 4.25 5.19 -4.98
C THR A 137 3.74 6.52 -4.44
N SER A 138 2.81 6.52 -3.48
CA SER A 138 2.40 7.75 -2.80
C SER A 138 3.58 8.47 -2.10
N SER A 139 4.65 7.74 -1.78
CA SER A 139 5.85 8.29 -1.14
C SER A 139 6.70 9.13 -2.11
N ASN A 140 6.70 8.83 -3.40
CA ASN A 140 7.59 9.49 -4.36
C ASN A 140 6.91 9.99 -5.63
N ALA A 141 5.58 9.93 -5.75
CA ALA A 141 4.85 10.36 -6.94
C ALA A 141 5.16 11.81 -7.34
N LEU A 142 5.31 12.69 -6.36
CA LEU A 142 5.72 14.09 -6.60
C LEU A 142 7.09 14.15 -7.26
N LYS A 143 8.10 13.51 -6.68
CA LYS A 143 9.47 13.47 -7.23
C LYS A 143 9.52 12.85 -8.63
N VAL A 144 8.75 11.78 -8.86
CA VAL A 144 8.65 11.12 -10.16
C VAL A 144 8.10 12.10 -11.20
N VAL A 145 7.01 12.79 -10.91
CA VAL A 145 6.41 13.76 -11.84
C VAL A 145 7.34 14.97 -12.07
N GLU A 146 8.01 15.46 -11.03
CA GLU A 146 9.00 16.55 -11.14
C GLU A 146 10.24 16.16 -11.94
N SER A 147 10.60 14.87 -11.97
CA SER A 147 11.74 14.36 -12.78
C SER A 147 11.48 14.37 -14.29
N ILE A 148 10.22 14.56 -14.70
CA ILE A 148 9.79 14.61 -16.10
C ILE A 148 9.78 16.08 -16.55
N PRO A 149 10.37 16.46 -17.70
CA PRO A 149 10.37 17.82 -18.21
C PRO A 149 8.97 18.45 -18.20
N ALA A 150 8.86 19.74 -17.86
CA ALA A 150 7.58 20.40 -17.65
C ALA A 150 6.67 20.40 -18.89
N GLU A 151 7.28 20.50 -20.07
CA GLU A 151 6.62 20.46 -21.39
C GLU A 151 6.17 19.07 -21.81
N GLN A 152 6.75 18.02 -21.23
CA GLN A 152 6.42 16.64 -21.55
C GLN A 152 5.06 16.25 -20.94
N PRO A 153 4.04 15.90 -21.75
CA PRO A 153 2.75 15.50 -21.20
C PRO A 153 2.83 14.15 -20.49
N ILE A 154 2.00 13.98 -19.48
CA ILE A 154 1.98 12.79 -18.63
C ILE A 154 0.61 12.12 -18.70
N LEU A 155 0.60 10.78 -18.80
CA LEU A 155 -0.55 9.94 -18.53
C LEU A 155 -0.32 9.30 -17.17
N PHE A 156 -1.18 9.60 -16.20
CA PHE A 156 -1.08 9.09 -14.83
C PHE A 156 -2.20 8.09 -14.53
N ALA A 157 -1.86 6.93 -14.01
CA ALA A 157 -2.79 5.85 -13.67
C ALA A 157 -2.33 5.14 -12.37
N PRO A 158 -3.18 4.35 -11.70
CA PRO A 158 -4.62 4.21 -11.92
C PRO A 158 -5.47 5.09 -10.99
N ASP A 159 -4.86 5.86 -10.06
CA ASP A 159 -5.57 6.65 -9.05
C ASP A 159 -5.68 8.11 -9.47
N ARG A 160 -6.94 8.57 -9.70
CA ARG A 160 -7.23 9.95 -10.09
C ARG A 160 -6.96 10.95 -8.95
N ASN A 161 -7.16 10.56 -7.70
CA ASN A 161 -7.00 11.45 -6.56
C ASN A 161 -5.52 11.72 -6.29
N LEU A 162 -4.69 10.67 -6.26
CA LEU A 162 -3.23 10.82 -6.18
C LEU A 162 -2.70 11.63 -7.38
N GLY A 163 -3.18 11.33 -8.59
CA GLY A 163 -2.80 12.08 -9.79
C GLY A 163 -3.18 13.56 -9.71
N ALA A 164 -4.41 13.88 -9.29
CA ALA A 164 -4.88 15.25 -9.12
C ALA A 164 -4.13 15.98 -7.99
N TYR A 165 -3.80 15.28 -6.91
CA TYR A 165 -3.00 15.83 -5.82
C TYR A 165 -1.60 16.24 -6.29
N VAL A 166 -0.91 15.35 -7.02
CA VAL A 166 0.41 15.63 -7.59
C VAL A 166 0.32 16.73 -8.66
N GLN A 167 -0.70 16.71 -9.50
CA GLN A 167 -0.96 17.75 -10.49
C GLN A 167 -1.10 19.13 -9.85
N LYS A 168 -1.85 19.23 -8.74
CA LYS A 168 -2.01 20.46 -7.96
C LYS A 168 -0.68 20.94 -7.38
N LEU A 169 0.12 20.05 -6.80
CA LEU A 169 1.40 20.41 -6.18
C LEU A 169 2.45 20.89 -7.20
N THR A 170 2.49 20.24 -8.36
CA THR A 170 3.45 20.59 -9.43
C THR A 170 2.98 21.74 -10.32
N GLY A 171 1.70 22.13 -10.22
CA GLY A 171 1.11 23.14 -11.12
C GLY A 171 0.97 22.67 -12.58
N ARG A 172 1.15 21.39 -12.88
CA ARG A 172 1.08 20.86 -14.25
C ARG A 172 -0.34 20.88 -14.79
N THR A 173 -0.50 21.32 -16.03
CA THR A 173 -1.78 21.32 -16.75
C THR A 173 -1.85 20.26 -17.85
N ASN A 174 -0.73 19.59 -18.12
CA ASN A 174 -0.56 18.61 -19.20
C ASN A 174 -0.54 17.16 -18.68
N MET A 175 -1.34 16.86 -17.67
CA MET A 175 -1.52 15.50 -17.14
C MET A 175 -2.92 14.99 -17.47
N VAL A 176 -2.98 13.79 -18.03
CA VAL A 176 -4.22 13.03 -18.23
C VAL A 176 -4.29 11.95 -17.17
N LEU A 177 -5.40 11.86 -16.48
CA LEU A 177 -5.59 10.92 -15.39
C LEU A 177 -6.52 9.77 -15.80
N TRP A 178 -6.15 8.54 -15.43
CA TRP A 178 -7.05 7.41 -15.46
C TRP A 178 -8.14 7.59 -14.41
N ASP A 179 -9.38 7.24 -14.73
CA ASP A 179 -10.52 7.42 -13.83
C ASP A 179 -10.71 6.20 -12.90
N GLY A 180 -9.76 5.99 -12.01
CA GLY A 180 -9.82 4.99 -10.95
C GLY A 180 -9.60 5.62 -9.59
N ALA A 181 -10.02 4.93 -8.52
CA ALA A 181 -9.84 5.37 -7.14
C ALA A 181 -9.75 4.18 -6.17
N CYS A 182 -9.08 4.40 -5.05
CA CYS A 182 -9.05 3.44 -3.97
C CYS A 182 -10.39 3.44 -3.21
N HIS A 183 -11.05 2.27 -3.12
CA HIS A 183 -12.35 2.16 -2.45
C HIS A 183 -12.33 2.62 -0.99
N VAL A 184 -11.21 2.42 -0.27
CA VAL A 184 -11.08 2.89 1.12
C VAL A 184 -11.01 4.41 1.20
N HIS A 185 -10.13 5.02 0.38
CA HIS A 185 -9.87 6.46 0.46
C HIS A 185 -10.98 7.31 -0.19
N GLU A 186 -11.82 6.73 -1.04
CA GLU A 186 -13.03 7.37 -1.59
C GLU A 186 -14.15 7.52 -0.56
N GLU A 187 -14.20 6.66 0.46
CA GLU A 187 -15.35 6.52 1.38
C GLU A 187 -15.23 7.41 2.63
N PHE A 188 -14.22 8.24 2.80
CA PHE A 188 -14.13 9.12 3.95
C PHE A 188 -15.12 10.29 3.86
N SER A 189 -15.90 10.47 4.94
CA SER A 189 -16.90 11.51 5.07
C SER A 189 -16.29 12.84 5.54
N LEU A 190 -16.46 13.89 4.75
CA LEU A 190 -16.04 15.23 5.17
C LEU A 190 -16.86 15.73 6.35
N GLU A 191 -18.18 15.53 6.34
CA GLU A 191 -19.09 15.98 7.41
C GLU A 191 -18.69 15.34 8.75
N LYS A 192 -18.52 14.00 8.77
CA LYS A 192 -18.14 13.26 9.97
C LYS A 192 -16.71 13.61 10.42
N LEU A 193 -15.80 13.84 9.47
CA LEU A 193 -14.42 14.28 9.76
C LEU A 193 -14.41 15.65 10.47
N LEU A 194 -15.19 16.62 9.98
CA LEU A 194 -15.29 17.94 10.58
C LEU A 194 -15.93 17.87 11.97
N ALA A 195 -16.99 17.07 12.15
CA ALA A 195 -17.59 16.84 13.46
C ALA A 195 -16.59 16.23 14.45
N LEU A 196 -15.82 15.23 14.00
CA LEU A 196 -14.78 14.60 14.83
C LEU A 196 -13.66 15.58 15.20
N ARG A 197 -13.31 16.49 14.30
CA ARG A 197 -12.32 17.56 14.57
C ARG A 197 -12.85 18.56 15.61
N GLU A 198 -14.16 18.87 15.62
CA GLU A 198 -14.78 19.70 16.66
C GLU A 198 -14.78 19.03 18.03
N GLU A 199 -14.98 17.71 18.08
CA GLU A 199 -14.89 16.92 19.31
C GLU A 199 -13.44 16.80 19.85
N HIS A 200 -12.45 16.92 18.96
CA HIS A 200 -11.03 16.80 19.26
C HIS A 200 -10.26 18.06 18.78
N PRO A 201 -10.48 19.23 19.37
CA PRO A 201 -9.93 20.51 18.85
C PRO A 201 -8.40 20.62 18.90
N GLY A 202 -7.73 19.74 19.66
CA GLY A 202 -6.26 19.62 19.72
C GLY A 202 -5.67 18.59 18.79
N ALA A 203 -6.50 17.85 18.03
CA ALA A 203 -6.03 16.83 17.12
C ALA A 203 -5.63 17.40 15.77
N GLU A 204 -4.50 16.94 15.24
CA GLU A 204 -4.10 17.20 13.86
C GLU A 204 -4.71 16.14 12.93
N VAL A 205 -5.24 16.59 11.78
CA VAL A 205 -5.78 15.72 10.74
C VAL A 205 -4.66 15.33 9.78
N VAL A 206 -4.39 14.05 9.67
CA VAL A 206 -3.37 13.50 8.76
C VAL A 206 -4.04 12.63 7.71
N ALA A 207 -3.82 12.89 6.42
CA ALA A 207 -4.55 12.24 5.33
C ALA A 207 -3.62 11.64 4.28
N HIS A 208 -4.07 10.56 3.66
CA HIS A 208 -3.40 9.96 2.51
C HIS A 208 -3.78 10.71 1.21
N PRO A 209 -2.88 10.90 0.24
CA PRO A 209 -3.16 11.62 -1.01
C PRO A 209 -4.13 10.89 -1.96
N GLU A 210 -4.48 9.63 -1.71
CA GLU A 210 -5.57 8.93 -2.39
C GLU A 210 -6.97 9.39 -1.94
N CYS A 211 -7.07 10.17 -0.86
CA CYS A 211 -8.33 10.77 -0.42
C CYS A 211 -8.80 11.83 -1.40
N ARG A 212 -10.12 12.00 -1.48
CA ARG A 212 -10.74 13.06 -2.30
C ARG A 212 -10.19 14.45 -1.94
N ALA A 213 -10.16 15.34 -2.92
CA ALA A 213 -9.56 16.67 -2.79
C ALA A 213 -10.13 17.50 -1.63
N TYR A 214 -11.40 17.35 -1.30
CA TYR A 214 -12.03 18.07 -0.19
C TYR A 214 -11.57 17.55 1.19
N ILE A 215 -11.16 16.28 1.29
CA ILE A 215 -10.55 15.69 2.48
C ILE A 215 -9.11 16.21 2.65
N THR A 216 -8.31 16.12 1.59
CA THR A 216 -6.92 16.61 1.65
C THR A 216 -6.83 18.13 1.85
N ALA A 217 -7.87 18.88 1.49
CA ALA A 217 -7.92 20.33 1.69
C ALA A 217 -8.10 20.76 3.16
N VAL A 218 -8.67 19.90 4.00
CA VAL A 218 -8.89 20.17 5.44
C VAL A 218 -7.87 19.47 6.34
N ALA A 219 -6.97 18.67 5.77
CA ALA A 219 -5.92 18.01 6.50
C ALA A 219 -4.78 18.96 6.87
N ASP A 220 -4.22 18.79 8.07
CA ASP A 220 -3.03 19.53 8.53
C ASP A 220 -1.74 18.95 7.92
N PHE A 221 -1.77 17.66 7.58
CA PHE A 221 -0.70 17.00 6.83
C PHE A 221 -1.26 16.00 5.82
N VAL A 222 -0.67 15.97 4.61
CA VAL A 222 -0.98 15.00 3.56
C VAL A 222 0.31 14.30 3.13
N GLY A 223 0.30 12.99 3.18
CA GLY A 223 1.48 12.19 2.80
C GLY A 223 1.17 10.70 2.69
N SER A 224 2.16 9.95 2.22
CA SER A 224 2.10 8.48 2.20
C SER A 224 1.95 7.90 3.61
N THR A 225 1.60 6.63 3.70
CA THR A 225 1.47 5.93 4.99
C THR A 225 2.73 6.06 5.84
N ALA A 226 3.92 5.90 5.25
CA ALA A 226 5.20 6.10 5.95
C ALA A 226 5.40 7.56 6.37
N ALA A 227 5.08 8.51 5.50
CA ALA A 227 5.21 9.94 5.80
C ALA A 227 4.26 10.40 6.91
N ILE A 228 3.03 9.88 6.94
CA ILE A 228 2.05 10.12 8.02
C ILE A 228 2.62 9.60 9.36
N LEU A 229 3.15 8.36 9.36
CA LEU A 229 3.73 7.75 10.55
C LEU A 229 4.89 8.59 11.10
N ASP A 230 5.80 9.03 10.23
CA ASP A 230 6.94 9.89 10.60
C ASP A 230 6.50 11.28 11.07
N TYR A 231 5.51 11.88 10.40
CA TYR A 231 4.95 13.17 10.80
C TYR A 231 4.38 13.12 12.22
N CYS A 232 3.57 12.10 12.52
CA CYS A 232 3.01 11.91 13.86
C CYS A 232 4.09 11.75 14.94
N GLY A 233 5.26 11.21 14.59
CA GLY A 233 6.41 11.11 15.51
C GLY A 233 7.07 12.44 15.81
N ARG A 234 7.11 13.34 14.83
CA ARG A 234 7.81 14.63 14.93
C ARG A 234 6.92 15.79 15.39
N SER A 235 5.62 15.69 15.18
CA SER A 235 4.67 16.71 15.63
C SER A 235 4.58 16.74 17.16
N ASP A 236 4.36 17.93 17.73
CA ASP A 236 4.11 18.12 19.16
C ASP A 236 2.67 17.74 19.57
N ALA A 237 1.76 17.56 18.61
CA ALA A 237 0.39 17.14 18.87
C ALA A 237 0.33 15.78 19.56
N GLN A 238 -0.61 15.61 20.47
CA GLN A 238 -0.80 14.39 21.23
C GLN A 238 -1.96 13.53 20.69
N GLU A 239 -2.80 14.12 19.85
CA GLU A 239 -3.93 13.45 19.20
C GLU A 239 -3.86 13.67 17.69
N PHE A 240 -4.23 12.63 16.94
CA PHE A 240 -4.28 12.66 15.47
C PHE A 240 -5.55 12.00 14.98
N ILE A 241 -6.26 12.65 14.05
CA ILE A 241 -7.32 12.04 13.27
C ILE A 241 -6.69 11.50 11.99
N VAL A 242 -6.72 10.17 11.85
CA VAL A 242 -5.98 9.46 10.80
C VAL A 242 -6.94 9.10 9.65
N VAL A 243 -6.75 9.78 8.50
CA VAL A 243 -7.58 9.63 7.31
C VAL A 243 -6.85 8.77 6.28
N THR A 244 -6.70 7.50 6.62
CA THR A 244 -6.19 6.43 5.77
C THR A 244 -6.67 5.08 6.29
N GLU A 245 -6.24 3.99 5.66
CA GLU A 245 -6.62 2.63 6.06
C GLU A 245 -6.22 2.34 7.51
N ALA A 246 -7.17 1.82 8.30
CA ALA A 246 -7.05 1.74 9.76
C ALA A 246 -5.97 0.76 10.28
N GLY A 247 -5.46 -0.14 9.45
CA GLY A 247 -4.38 -1.08 9.85
C GLY A 247 -3.11 -0.41 10.32
N ILE A 248 -2.82 0.82 9.83
CA ILE A 248 -1.65 1.60 10.27
C ILE A 248 -1.70 1.97 11.76
N LEU A 249 -2.90 2.07 12.34
CA LEU A 249 -3.08 2.49 13.73
C LEU A 249 -2.35 1.57 14.72
N ALA A 250 -2.25 0.28 14.42
CA ALA A 250 -1.52 -0.67 15.27
C ALA A 250 -0.04 -0.30 15.36
N GLU A 251 0.58 0.01 14.24
CA GLU A 251 1.99 0.42 14.20
C GLU A 251 2.20 1.82 14.79
N MET A 252 1.28 2.76 14.53
CA MET A 252 1.31 4.09 15.15
C MET A 252 1.26 4.00 16.67
N GLN A 253 0.35 3.22 17.23
CA GLN A 253 0.22 3.05 18.67
C GLN A 253 1.42 2.33 19.29
N ARG A 254 2.01 1.38 18.55
CA ARG A 254 3.23 0.67 18.98
C ARG A 254 4.44 1.61 19.03
N ARG A 255 4.62 2.48 18.02
CA ARG A 255 5.75 3.43 17.95
C ARG A 255 5.60 4.60 18.90
N TYR A 256 4.35 5.08 19.04
CA TYR A 256 4.06 6.29 19.80
C TYR A 256 3.00 6.02 20.88
N PRO A 257 3.30 5.21 21.90
CA PRO A 257 2.31 4.72 22.89
C PRO A 257 1.69 5.83 23.74
N ARG A 258 2.28 7.02 23.78
CA ARG A 258 1.73 8.18 24.52
C ARG A 258 0.83 9.07 23.67
N LYS A 259 0.76 8.86 22.36
CA LYS A 259 -0.09 9.61 21.45
C LYS A 259 -1.38 8.85 21.19
N ARG A 260 -2.42 9.57 20.86
CA ARG A 260 -3.75 9.02 20.53
C ARG A 260 -3.99 9.12 19.03
N PHE A 261 -4.41 8.02 18.44
CA PHE A 261 -4.72 7.93 17.03
C PHE A 261 -6.19 7.55 16.85
N ILE A 262 -6.94 8.40 16.20
CA ILE A 262 -8.38 8.29 16.01
C ILE A 262 -8.64 8.01 14.54
N PRO A 263 -9.24 6.86 14.17
CA PRO A 263 -9.56 6.60 12.77
C PRO A 263 -10.65 7.56 12.29
N ALA A 264 -10.47 8.13 11.11
CA ALA A 264 -11.52 8.93 10.49
C ALA A 264 -12.70 8.03 10.09
N PRO A 265 -13.94 8.51 10.27
CA PRO A 265 -15.12 7.72 9.95
C PRO A 265 -15.39 7.69 8.43
N PRO A 266 -15.89 6.54 7.90
CA PRO A 266 -16.39 6.45 6.55
C PRO A 266 -17.79 7.06 6.42
N ASP A 267 -18.25 7.27 5.18
CA ASP A 267 -19.63 7.71 4.90
C ASP A 267 -20.66 6.69 5.39
N ASP A 268 -20.40 5.39 5.13
CA ASP A 268 -21.27 4.29 5.55
C ASP A 268 -20.73 3.61 6.82
N ASP A 269 -21.46 3.72 7.92
CA ASP A 269 -21.13 3.10 9.22
C ASP A 269 -21.47 1.58 9.27
N THR A 270 -22.18 1.07 8.27
CA THR A 270 -22.58 -0.36 8.21
C THR A 270 -21.47 -1.27 7.73
N CYS A 271 -20.43 -0.72 7.12
CA CYS A 271 -19.23 -1.45 6.70
C CYS A 271 -17.99 -0.92 7.44
N GLY A 272 -16.98 -1.73 7.60
CA GLY A 272 -15.66 -1.30 8.05
C GLY A 272 -14.89 -0.60 6.92
N CYS A 273 -15.48 0.44 6.29
CA CYS A 273 -15.02 0.98 5.03
C CYS A 273 -13.66 1.70 5.09
N ASN A 274 -13.17 2.00 6.29
CA ASN A 274 -11.78 2.45 6.50
C ASN A 274 -10.77 1.28 6.60
N ASN A 275 -11.21 0.04 6.33
CA ASN A 275 -10.38 -1.15 6.28
C ASN A 275 -10.33 -1.71 4.86
N CYS A 276 -9.15 -2.00 4.36
CA CYS A 276 -8.99 -2.68 3.08
C CYS A 276 -9.32 -4.18 3.24
N PHE A 277 -10.45 -4.61 2.68
CA PHE A 277 -10.86 -6.01 2.72
C PHE A 277 -9.76 -6.96 2.22
N TYR A 278 -9.10 -6.63 1.13
CA TYR A 278 -8.04 -7.47 0.55
C TYR A 278 -6.85 -7.65 1.51
N MET A 279 -6.41 -6.56 2.16
CA MET A 279 -5.31 -6.64 3.15
C MET A 279 -5.68 -7.47 4.37
N LYS A 280 -6.97 -7.51 4.76
CA LYS A 280 -7.47 -8.30 5.88
C LYS A 280 -7.70 -9.78 5.54
N MET A 281 -7.61 -10.16 4.25
CA MET A 281 -7.65 -11.58 3.85
C MET A 281 -6.40 -12.35 4.29
N VAL A 282 -5.28 -11.67 4.52
CA VAL A 282 -4.04 -12.29 4.99
C VAL A 282 -4.15 -12.55 6.49
N THR A 283 -4.11 -13.82 6.90
CA THR A 283 -4.18 -14.26 8.30
C THR A 283 -2.96 -15.08 8.69
N LEU A 284 -2.73 -15.28 9.98
CA LEU A 284 -1.63 -16.12 10.48
C LEU A 284 -1.73 -17.56 9.98
N GLU A 285 -2.95 -18.12 9.91
CA GLU A 285 -3.19 -19.48 9.41
C GLU A 285 -2.76 -19.62 7.95
N ARG A 286 -3.12 -18.64 7.12
CA ARG A 286 -2.75 -18.61 5.70
C ARG A 286 -1.25 -18.43 5.51
N ILE A 287 -0.60 -17.61 6.33
CA ILE A 287 0.86 -17.46 6.35
C ILE A 287 1.53 -18.76 6.72
N ALA A 288 1.09 -19.44 7.79
CA ALA A 288 1.65 -20.71 8.22
C ALA A 288 1.51 -21.78 7.14
N ALA A 289 0.31 -21.93 6.55
CA ALA A 289 0.05 -22.89 5.48
C ALA A 289 0.90 -22.58 4.22
N CYS A 290 1.04 -21.31 3.85
CA CYS A 290 1.85 -20.88 2.72
C CYS A 290 3.34 -21.20 2.92
N LEU A 291 3.90 -20.91 4.10
CA LEU A 291 5.27 -21.25 4.44
C LEU A 291 5.51 -22.77 4.47
N GLU A 292 4.58 -23.52 5.02
CA GLU A 292 4.69 -24.98 5.14
C GLU A 292 4.76 -25.67 3.77
N ASN A 293 3.82 -25.29 2.89
CA ASN A 293 3.69 -25.83 1.54
C ASN A 293 4.60 -25.16 0.51
N GLU A 294 5.25 -24.04 0.86
CA GLU A 294 6.00 -23.18 -0.05
C GLU A 294 5.18 -22.80 -1.30
N SER A 295 3.90 -22.54 -1.10
CA SER A 295 2.88 -22.28 -2.15
C SER A 295 1.72 -21.47 -1.56
N PRO A 296 1.04 -20.62 -2.36
CA PRO A 296 1.33 -20.31 -3.78
C PRO A 296 2.59 -19.47 -3.99
N GLU A 297 3.30 -19.72 -5.09
CA GLU A 297 4.41 -18.89 -5.56
C GLU A 297 3.93 -17.94 -6.66
N VAL A 298 4.43 -16.70 -6.65
CA VAL A 298 4.19 -15.74 -7.73
C VAL A 298 5.04 -16.10 -8.94
N VAL A 299 4.38 -16.35 -10.07
CA VAL A 299 5.02 -16.67 -11.35
C VAL A 299 4.65 -15.58 -12.37
N ILE A 300 5.66 -15.04 -13.04
CA ILE A 300 5.50 -13.98 -14.04
C ILE A 300 6.18 -14.43 -15.32
N ASP A 301 5.54 -14.21 -16.47
CA ASP A 301 6.17 -14.38 -17.77
C ASP A 301 7.45 -13.52 -17.86
N GLU A 302 8.54 -14.11 -18.36
CA GLU A 302 9.85 -13.45 -18.34
C GLU A 302 9.90 -12.19 -19.23
N GLN A 303 9.17 -12.14 -20.32
CA GLN A 303 9.12 -10.96 -21.18
C GLN A 303 8.37 -9.82 -20.47
N VAL A 304 7.24 -10.13 -19.84
CA VAL A 304 6.47 -9.18 -19.03
C VAL A 304 7.29 -8.70 -17.84
N ARG A 305 7.96 -9.62 -17.13
CA ARG A 305 8.83 -9.29 -16.00
C ARG A 305 9.91 -8.28 -16.37
N ARG A 306 10.67 -8.53 -17.46
CA ARG A 306 11.73 -7.63 -17.93
C ARG A 306 11.20 -6.27 -18.37
N ALA A 307 10.04 -6.24 -19.00
CA ALA A 307 9.42 -4.98 -19.40
C ALA A 307 9.00 -4.16 -18.17
N ALA A 308 8.39 -4.79 -17.14
CA ALA A 308 7.97 -4.15 -15.90
C ALA A 308 9.17 -3.71 -15.02
N GLU A 309 10.26 -4.47 -15.05
CA GLU A 309 11.45 -4.18 -14.24
C GLU A 309 12.00 -2.76 -14.49
N ARG A 310 11.99 -2.29 -15.72
CA ARG A 310 12.51 -0.97 -16.07
C ARG A 310 11.79 0.17 -15.38
N SER A 311 10.45 0.14 -15.40
CA SER A 311 9.62 1.18 -14.78
C SER A 311 9.72 1.18 -13.26
N ILE A 312 9.84 -0.02 -12.65
CA ILE A 312 9.98 -0.18 -11.21
C ILE A 312 11.37 0.27 -10.74
N ARG A 313 12.44 -0.13 -11.44
CA ARG A 313 13.81 0.31 -11.09
C ARG A 313 13.96 1.83 -11.17
N ARG A 314 13.42 2.44 -12.23
CA ARG A 314 13.42 3.89 -12.35
C ARG A 314 12.71 4.59 -11.19
N MET A 315 11.60 4.04 -10.72
CA MET A 315 10.93 4.52 -9.51
C MET A 315 11.83 4.50 -8.27
N ILE A 316 12.56 3.38 -8.09
CA ILE A 316 13.45 3.20 -6.92
C ILE A 316 14.67 4.14 -7.00
N GLU A 317 15.21 4.38 -8.21
CA GLU A 317 16.33 5.30 -8.44
C GLU A 317 15.97 6.75 -8.14
N ILE A 318 14.72 7.14 -8.38
CA ILE A 318 14.22 8.49 -8.07
C ILE A 318 14.01 8.67 -6.56
N GLY A 319 13.63 7.61 -5.85
CA GLY A 319 13.51 7.59 -4.37
C GLY A 319 12.24 8.12 -3.82
#